data_979120d194910b41c9d93c41c193e9fd
#
_entry.id   979120d194910b41c9d93c41c193e9fd
#
_cell.length_a   1.000
_cell.length_b   1.000
_cell.length_c   1.000
_cell.angle_alpha   90.00
_cell.angle_beta   90.00
_cell.angle_gamma   90.00
#
_symmetry.space_group_name_H-M   'P 1'
#
loop_
_entity.id
_entity.type
_entity.pdbx_description
1 polymer ?
#
loop_
_entity_poly.entity_id
_entity_poly.type
_entity_poly.pdbx_seq_one_letter_code
_entity_poly.pdbx_strand_id
1 'polypeptide(L)'
;MDHVWRKYRVGEAEVIALHDASVCIEPGEMVAVVGPSGSGKSTFLQLIGLLDTPSEGTVRFDGEDVGSLGDAQRTEVRLQSLGFIFQRFHLLNHLTAVENVMLPLEAAGVAIGERFARAIDLLTAVGLSDRVMFRPAQLSGGQRQRVAVARAVANSPGVLLADEPTGELHSDDKARVLDLFRALNADGRTVIIVTHDPEVAAVASRRVEIRDGSLRG
;
A
#
# COMPACT_ATOMS: atom_id res chain seq x y z
N MET A 1 -14.74 -5.60 3.98
CA MET A 1 -14.57 -7.01 4.43
C MET A 1 -15.76 -7.34 5.30
N ASP A 2 -16.30 -8.54 5.16
CA ASP A 2 -17.52 -8.99 5.83
C ASP A 2 -17.35 -10.45 6.27
N HIS A 3 -17.27 -10.69 7.59
CA HIS A 3 -17.04 -11.99 8.25
C HIS A 3 -15.88 -12.80 7.66
N VAL A 4 -14.75 -12.15 7.40
CA VAL A 4 -13.60 -12.74 6.71
C VAL A 4 -12.75 -13.58 7.65
N TRP A 5 -12.42 -14.79 7.20
CA TRP A 5 -11.44 -15.69 7.79
C TRP A 5 -10.26 -15.89 6.84
N ARG A 6 -9.07 -15.98 7.39
CA ARG A 6 -7.91 -16.43 6.62
C ARG A 6 -7.14 -17.48 7.41
N LYS A 7 -7.06 -18.68 6.83
CA LYS A 7 -6.44 -19.87 7.39
C LYS A 7 -5.29 -20.29 6.48
N TYR A 8 -4.13 -20.55 7.06
CA TYR A 8 -2.97 -21.07 6.33
C TYR A 8 -2.64 -22.48 6.82
N ARG A 9 -2.22 -23.33 5.90
CA ARG A 9 -1.73 -24.67 6.23
C ARG A 9 -0.22 -24.66 6.36
N VAL A 10 0.32 -24.99 7.52
CA VAL A 10 1.76 -25.06 7.79
C VAL A 10 2.08 -26.51 8.22
N GLY A 11 2.48 -27.34 7.25
CA GLY A 11 2.59 -28.79 7.45
C GLY A 11 1.21 -29.41 7.73
N GLU A 12 1.06 -30.07 8.89
CA GLU A 12 -0.22 -30.64 9.35
C GLU A 12 -1.06 -29.67 10.19
N ALA A 13 -0.49 -28.54 10.61
CA ALA A 13 -1.17 -27.57 11.44
C ALA A 13 -1.92 -26.52 10.60
N GLU A 14 -3.09 -26.09 11.08
CA GLU A 14 -3.83 -24.96 10.56
C GLU A 14 -3.54 -23.72 11.45
N VAL A 15 -3.11 -22.62 10.83
CA VAL A 15 -2.88 -21.34 11.49
C VAL A 15 -3.95 -20.36 11.03
N ILE A 16 -4.75 -19.86 11.95
CA ILE A 16 -5.78 -18.85 11.69
C ILE A 16 -5.12 -17.48 11.84
N ALA A 17 -4.95 -16.77 10.73
CA ALA A 17 -4.34 -15.46 10.71
C ALA A 17 -5.36 -14.32 10.87
N LEU A 18 -6.58 -14.50 10.35
CA LEU A 18 -7.73 -13.64 10.63
C LEU A 18 -8.96 -14.51 10.91
N HIS A 19 -9.76 -14.07 11.85
CA HIS A 19 -11.02 -14.74 12.18
C HIS A 19 -12.15 -13.73 12.38
N ASP A 20 -13.27 -13.96 11.69
CA ASP A 20 -14.50 -13.15 11.75
C ASP A 20 -14.23 -11.63 11.57
N ALA A 21 -13.31 -11.32 10.67
CA ALA A 21 -12.82 -9.97 10.46
C ALA A 21 -13.81 -9.17 9.59
N SER A 22 -14.43 -8.14 10.17
CA SER A 22 -15.37 -7.26 9.46
C SER A 22 -14.95 -5.80 9.60
N VAL A 23 -14.85 -5.08 8.47
CA VAL A 23 -14.56 -3.65 8.42
C VAL A 23 -15.06 -3.05 7.12
N CYS A 24 -15.66 -1.86 7.21
CA CYS A 24 -15.93 -0.99 6.08
C CYS A 24 -14.98 0.20 6.13
N ILE A 25 -14.37 0.55 5.00
CA ILE A 25 -13.52 1.73 4.82
C ILE A 25 -14.15 2.53 3.69
N GLU A 26 -14.51 3.76 3.99
CA GLU A 26 -15.20 4.63 3.03
C GLU A 26 -14.19 5.33 2.09
N PRO A 27 -14.60 5.67 0.86
CA PRO A 27 -13.77 6.45 -0.04
C PRO A 27 -13.28 7.76 0.60
N GLY A 28 -12.00 8.06 0.45
CA GLY A 28 -11.38 9.25 1.02
C GLY A 28 -11.01 9.15 2.51
N GLU A 29 -11.28 8.04 3.20
CA GLU A 29 -10.79 7.84 4.57
C GLU A 29 -9.27 7.67 4.62
N MET A 30 -8.66 8.18 5.70
CA MET A 30 -7.32 7.77 6.11
C MET A 30 -7.43 6.89 7.36
N VAL A 31 -7.11 5.60 7.22
CA VAL A 31 -7.26 4.59 8.27
C VAL A 31 -5.90 4.04 8.68
N ALA A 32 -5.62 4.05 9.98
CA ALA A 32 -4.47 3.34 10.55
C ALA A 32 -4.91 1.98 11.11
N VAL A 33 -4.28 0.92 10.63
CA VAL A 33 -4.48 -0.45 11.13
C VAL A 33 -3.33 -0.77 12.08
N VAL A 34 -3.62 -0.90 13.36
CA VAL A 34 -2.62 -1.06 14.42
C VAL A 34 -2.75 -2.42 15.11
N GLY A 35 -1.67 -2.87 15.73
CA GLY A 35 -1.66 -4.10 16.52
C GLY A 35 -0.26 -4.65 16.71
N PRO A 36 -0.06 -5.61 17.64
CA PRO A 36 1.24 -6.21 17.91
C PRO A 36 1.77 -7.00 16.69
N SER A 37 3.05 -7.36 16.72
CA SER A 37 3.62 -8.26 15.71
C SER A 37 2.89 -9.60 15.73
N GLY A 38 2.62 -10.16 14.55
CA GLY A 38 1.90 -11.44 14.42
C GLY A 38 0.38 -11.36 14.59
N SER A 39 -0.22 -10.18 14.81
CA SER A 39 -1.67 -10.05 15.03
C SER A 39 -2.55 -10.25 13.78
N GLY A 40 -1.97 -10.38 12.57
CA GLY A 40 -2.71 -10.54 11.33
C GLY A 40 -2.71 -9.31 10.40
N LYS A 41 -2.00 -8.22 10.75
CA LYS A 41 -1.96 -6.98 9.94
C LYS A 41 -1.52 -7.18 8.50
N SER A 42 -0.45 -7.94 8.27
CA SER A 42 0.04 -8.22 6.90
C SER A 42 -0.96 -9.07 6.12
N THR A 43 -1.61 -10.04 6.77
CA THR A 43 -2.69 -10.84 6.16
C THR A 43 -3.88 -9.95 5.80
N PHE A 44 -4.28 -9.05 6.69
CA PHE A 44 -5.31 -8.06 6.40
C PHE A 44 -4.95 -7.23 5.15
N LEU A 45 -3.73 -6.68 5.10
CA LEU A 45 -3.27 -5.88 3.97
C LEU A 45 -3.23 -6.70 2.67
N GLN A 46 -2.81 -7.97 2.73
CA GLN A 46 -2.79 -8.86 1.57
C GLN A 46 -4.19 -9.13 1.02
N LEU A 47 -5.19 -9.29 1.88
CA LEU A 47 -6.58 -9.52 1.47
C LEU A 47 -7.21 -8.28 0.85
N ILE A 48 -7.12 -7.12 1.50
CA ILE A 48 -7.66 -5.87 0.93
C ILE A 48 -6.87 -5.40 -0.29
N GLY A 49 -5.59 -5.79 -0.38
CA GLY A 49 -4.72 -5.55 -1.52
C GLY A 49 -4.88 -6.56 -2.66
N LEU A 50 -5.81 -7.50 -2.55
CA LEU A 50 -6.06 -8.56 -3.55
C LEU A 50 -4.82 -9.41 -3.90
N LEU A 51 -3.85 -9.46 -2.98
CA LEU A 51 -2.65 -10.30 -3.09
C LEU A 51 -2.94 -11.72 -2.60
N ASP A 52 -3.98 -11.89 -1.81
CA ASP A 52 -4.45 -13.15 -1.27
C ASP A 52 -5.99 -13.21 -1.32
N THR A 53 -6.57 -14.38 -1.06
CA THR A 53 -8.02 -14.60 -1.04
C THR A 53 -8.49 -15.04 0.34
N PRO A 54 -9.69 -14.66 0.79
CA PRO A 54 -10.23 -15.13 2.05
C PRO A 54 -10.48 -16.65 1.99
N SER A 55 -10.36 -17.32 3.14
CA SER A 55 -10.78 -18.72 3.30
C SER A 55 -12.29 -18.83 3.46
N GLU A 56 -12.91 -17.84 4.13
CA GLU A 56 -14.36 -17.70 4.33
C GLU A 56 -14.70 -16.20 4.40
N GLY A 57 -15.97 -15.84 4.20
CA GLY A 57 -16.44 -14.46 4.18
C GLY A 57 -16.20 -13.77 2.84
N THR A 58 -16.40 -12.46 2.79
CA THR A 58 -16.38 -11.70 1.55
C THR A 58 -15.50 -10.46 1.65
N VAL A 59 -14.65 -10.24 0.63
CA VAL A 59 -13.92 -8.98 0.44
C VAL A 59 -14.55 -8.24 -0.72
N ARG A 60 -15.04 -7.02 -0.47
CA ARG A 60 -15.62 -6.17 -1.53
C ARG A 60 -14.75 -4.95 -1.79
N PHE A 61 -14.65 -4.60 -3.05
CA PHE A 61 -14.03 -3.37 -3.54
C PHE A 61 -15.03 -2.65 -4.44
N ASP A 62 -15.35 -1.40 -4.13
CA ASP A 62 -16.41 -0.61 -4.80
C ASP A 62 -17.75 -1.37 -4.93
N GLY A 63 -18.12 -2.12 -3.88
CA GLY A 63 -19.35 -2.90 -3.82
C GLY A 63 -19.27 -4.28 -4.48
N GLU A 64 -18.27 -4.56 -5.32
CA GLU A 64 -18.08 -5.84 -5.99
C GLU A 64 -17.31 -6.84 -5.12
N ASP A 65 -17.74 -8.11 -5.12
CA ASP A 65 -17.00 -9.20 -4.45
C ASP A 65 -15.76 -9.57 -5.25
N VAL A 66 -14.61 -9.10 -4.76
CA VAL A 66 -13.31 -9.33 -5.40
C VAL A 66 -12.68 -10.67 -4.99
N GLY A 67 -13.21 -11.35 -3.98
CA GLY A 67 -12.77 -12.68 -3.57
C GLY A 67 -13.11 -13.74 -4.61
N SER A 68 -14.17 -13.56 -5.38
CA SER A 68 -14.63 -14.46 -6.45
C SER A 68 -13.91 -14.26 -7.80
N LEU A 69 -13.13 -13.16 -7.95
CA LEU A 69 -12.42 -12.85 -9.18
C LEU A 69 -11.26 -13.82 -9.46
N GLY A 70 -11.05 -14.14 -10.74
CA GLY A 70 -9.85 -14.85 -11.18
C GLY A 70 -8.58 -14.00 -11.05
N ASP A 71 -7.40 -14.63 -11.08
CA ASP A 71 -6.10 -13.95 -10.90
C ASP A 71 -5.86 -12.80 -11.89
N ALA A 72 -6.25 -12.95 -13.14
CA ALA A 72 -6.10 -11.91 -14.16
C ALA A 72 -6.95 -10.67 -13.82
N GLN A 73 -8.19 -10.88 -13.39
CA GLN A 73 -9.10 -9.79 -13.00
C GLN A 73 -8.61 -9.07 -11.73
N ARG A 74 -8.17 -9.83 -10.70
CA ARG A 74 -7.56 -9.23 -9.50
C ARG A 74 -6.31 -8.43 -9.84
N THR A 75 -5.50 -8.91 -10.79
CA THR A 75 -4.31 -8.18 -11.25
C THR A 75 -4.67 -6.87 -11.92
N GLU A 76 -5.72 -6.85 -12.72
CA GLU A 76 -6.22 -5.64 -13.35
C GLU A 76 -6.73 -4.62 -12.31
N VAL A 77 -7.54 -5.07 -11.33
CA VAL A 77 -8.00 -4.19 -10.23
C VAL A 77 -6.81 -3.64 -9.45
N ARG A 78 -5.81 -4.47 -9.10
CA ARG A 78 -4.59 -4.00 -8.44
C ARG A 78 -3.86 -2.93 -9.25
N LEU A 79 -3.71 -3.17 -10.54
CA LEU A 79 -2.96 -2.27 -11.42
C LEU A 79 -3.62 -0.90 -11.57
N GLN A 80 -4.94 -0.88 -11.65
CA GLN A 80 -5.69 0.36 -11.90
C GLN A 80 -6.10 1.10 -10.63
N SER A 81 -6.42 0.37 -9.56
CA SER A 81 -7.13 0.94 -8.41
C SER A 81 -6.32 0.95 -7.11
N LEU A 82 -5.22 0.19 -7.03
CA LEU A 82 -4.45 0.06 -5.80
C LEU A 82 -2.99 0.51 -5.98
N GLY A 83 -2.49 1.31 -5.03
CA GLY A 83 -1.07 1.66 -4.94
C GLY A 83 -0.46 1.06 -3.68
N PHE A 84 0.68 0.38 -3.80
CA PHE A 84 1.35 -0.28 -2.68
C PHE A 84 2.63 0.43 -2.27
N ILE A 85 2.78 0.65 -0.97
CA ILE A 85 3.97 1.24 -0.34
C ILE A 85 4.42 0.29 0.78
N PHE A 86 5.66 -0.19 0.69
CA PHE A 86 6.20 -1.18 1.62
C PHE A 86 7.33 -0.60 2.47
N GLN A 87 7.57 -1.19 3.63
CA GLN A 87 8.67 -0.85 4.54
C GLN A 87 10.04 -0.92 3.82
N ARG A 88 10.31 -1.99 3.09
CA ARG A 88 11.58 -2.21 2.36
C ARG A 88 11.61 -1.60 0.95
N PHE A 89 10.77 -0.60 0.67
CA PHE A 89 10.68 0.14 -0.60
C PHE A 89 10.37 -0.72 -1.83
N HIS A 90 10.89 -1.92 -1.95
CA HIS A 90 10.80 -2.84 -3.10
C HIS A 90 11.12 -2.16 -4.45
N LEU A 91 12.15 -1.31 -4.46
CA LEU A 91 12.67 -0.75 -5.69
C LEU A 91 13.60 -1.74 -6.39
N LEU A 92 13.55 -1.79 -7.71
CA LEU A 92 14.47 -2.59 -8.51
C LEU A 92 15.82 -1.88 -8.58
N ASN A 93 16.85 -2.47 -7.97
CA ASN A 93 18.16 -1.86 -7.78
C ASN A 93 18.94 -1.57 -9.08
N HIS A 94 18.62 -2.28 -10.16
CA HIS A 94 19.24 -2.08 -11.48
C HIS A 94 18.57 -0.97 -12.30
N LEU A 95 17.41 -0.49 -11.87
CA LEU A 95 16.66 0.60 -12.49
C LEU A 95 16.92 1.93 -11.76
N THR A 96 16.84 3.02 -12.49
CA THR A 96 16.83 4.39 -11.95
C THR A 96 15.52 4.71 -11.21
N ALA A 97 15.44 5.85 -10.54
CA ALA A 97 14.22 6.31 -9.88
C ALA A 97 13.06 6.47 -10.89
N VAL A 98 13.32 7.12 -12.03
CA VAL A 98 12.31 7.31 -13.07
C VAL A 98 11.85 5.98 -13.65
N GLU A 99 12.75 5.06 -13.95
CA GLU A 99 12.41 3.73 -14.46
C GLU A 99 11.59 2.92 -13.45
N ASN A 100 11.88 3.00 -12.13
CA ASN A 100 11.06 2.37 -11.09
C ASN A 100 9.63 2.92 -11.07
N VAL A 101 9.44 4.23 -11.26
CA VAL A 101 8.11 4.86 -11.32
C VAL A 101 7.38 4.52 -12.62
N MET A 102 8.10 4.28 -13.70
CA MET A 102 7.53 3.88 -15.00
C MET A 102 6.95 2.46 -15.01
N LEU A 103 7.37 1.56 -14.13
CA LEU A 103 6.96 0.14 -14.13
C LEU A 103 5.44 -0.07 -14.13
N PRO A 104 4.65 0.53 -13.21
CA PRO A 104 3.20 0.36 -13.24
C PRO A 104 2.54 1.01 -14.48
N LEU A 105 3.10 2.10 -14.99
CA LEU A 105 2.62 2.72 -16.23
C LEU A 105 2.86 1.82 -17.45
N GLU A 106 3.99 1.10 -17.46
CA GLU A 106 4.30 0.11 -18.50
C GLU A 106 3.33 -1.06 -18.45
N ALA A 107 3.08 -1.59 -17.25
CA ALA A 107 2.10 -2.66 -17.04
C ALA A 107 0.69 -2.25 -17.50
N ALA A 108 0.33 -0.96 -17.34
CA ALA A 108 -0.93 -0.38 -17.80
C ALA A 108 -0.96 -0.05 -19.31
N GLY A 109 0.12 -0.33 -20.07
CA GLY A 109 0.18 -0.11 -21.53
C GLY A 109 0.37 1.34 -21.95
N VAL A 110 0.74 2.25 -21.04
CA VAL A 110 1.00 3.67 -21.37
C VAL A 110 2.20 3.78 -22.32
N ALA A 111 2.13 4.66 -23.32
CA ALA A 111 3.22 4.86 -24.29
C ALA A 111 4.49 5.40 -23.62
N ILE A 112 5.68 5.00 -24.12
CA ILE A 112 6.97 5.27 -23.45
C ILE A 112 7.26 6.76 -23.20
N GLY A 113 6.93 7.63 -24.12
CA GLY A 113 7.12 9.08 -23.97
C GLY A 113 6.24 9.67 -22.87
N GLU A 114 4.99 9.24 -22.77
CA GLU A 114 4.05 9.64 -21.74
C GLU A 114 4.47 9.08 -20.37
N ARG A 115 4.90 7.80 -20.30
CA ARG A 115 5.42 7.19 -19.07
C ARG A 115 6.56 8.00 -18.46
N PHE A 116 7.51 8.40 -19.31
CA PHE A 116 8.69 9.15 -18.88
C PHE A 116 8.31 10.54 -18.35
N ALA A 117 7.48 11.29 -19.08
CA ALA A 117 7.01 12.59 -18.64
C ALA A 117 6.26 12.50 -17.30
N ARG A 118 5.29 11.59 -17.20
CA ARG A 118 4.51 11.38 -15.98
C ARG A 118 5.37 10.95 -14.79
N ALA A 119 6.36 10.09 -15.01
CA ALA A 119 7.27 9.66 -13.94
C ALA A 119 8.15 10.81 -13.45
N ILE A 120 8.60 11.73 -14.31
CA ILE A 120 9.33 12.94 -13.92
C ILE A 120 8.43 13.85 -13.08
N ASP A 121 7.19 14.08 -13.50
CA ASP A 121 6.23 14.92 -12.76
C ASP A 121 5.97 14.36 -11.36
N LEU A 122 5.79 13.05 -11.24
CA LEU A 122 5.58 12.36 -9.96
C LEU A 122 6.82 12.46 -9.06
N LEU A 123 8.02 12.28 -9.60
CA LEU A 123 9.27 12.43 -8.84
C LEU A 123 9.48 13.88 -8.40
N THR A 124 9.10 14.83 -9.23
CA THR A 124 9.13 16.27 -8.89
C THR A 124 8.15 16.57 -7.76
N ALA A 125 6.92 16.04 -7.81
CA ALA A 125 5.91 16.21 -6.77
C ALA A 125 6.36 15.68 -5.40
N VAL A 126 7.19 14.62 -5.37
CA VAL A 126 7.78 14.10 -4.12
C VAL A 126 9.15 14.72 -3.77
N GLY A 127 9.56 15.81 -4.47
CA GLY A 127 10.78 16.57 -4.21
C GLY A 127 12.07 15.82 -4.59
N LEU A 128 12.07 15.12 -5.74
CA LEU A 128 13.20 14.35 -6.27
C LEU A 128 13.53 14.72 -7.72
N SER A 129 13.23 15.92 -8.17
CA SER A 129 13.48 16.39 -9.54
C SER A 129 14.96 16.30 -9.95
N ASP A 130 15.88 16.48 -9.00
CA ASP A 130 17.34 16.41 -9.20
C ASP A 130 17.91 14.97 -9.05
N ARG A 131 17.06 13.97 -8.79
CA ARG A 131 17.43 12.58 -8.51
C ARG A 131 16.78 11.56 -9.46
N VAL A 132 16.10 12.01 -10.51
CA VAL A 132 15.32 11.16 -11.43
C VAL A 132 16.14 10.03 -12.04
N MET A 133 17.42 10.26 -12.35
CA MET A 133 18.33 9.29 -12.95
C MET A 133 19.17 8.50 -11.91
N PHE A 134 18.96 8.72 -10.62
CA PHE A 134 19.70 8.00 -9.56
C PHE A 134 19.13 6.60 -9.38
N ARG A 135 20.01 5.64 -9.13
CA ARG A 135 19.63 4.28 -8.74
C ARG A 135 19.40 4.20 -7.22
N PRO A 136 18.61 3.21 -6.74
CA PRO A 136 18.30 3.07 -5.32
C PRO A 136 19.53 3.08 -4.39
N ALA A 137 20.66 2.52 -4.82
CA ALA A 137 21.92 2.54 -4.06
C ALA A 137 22.53 3.94 -3.85
N GLN A 138 22.13 4.93 -4.66
CA GLN A 138 22.59 6.32 -4.59
C GLN A 138 21.63 7.23 -3.79
N LEU A 139 20.52 6.67 -3.32
CA LEU A 139 19.46 7.39 -2.61
C LEU A 139 19.46 7.07 -1.12
N SER A 140 19.15 8.07 -0.28
CA SER A 140 18.86 7.84 1.15
C SER A 140 17.60 6.98 1.34
N GLY A 141 17.39 6.47 2.56
CA GLY A 141 16.18 5.72 2.91
C GLY A 141 14.90 6.51 2.61
N GLY A 142 14.86 7.77 3.06
CA GLY A 142 13.72 8.65 2.80
C GLY A 142 13.54 9.00 1.32
N GLN A 143 14.62 9.14 0.56
CA GLN A 143 14.53 9.33 -0.89
C GLN A 143 13.98 8.07 -1.58
N ARG A 144 14.45 6.88 -1.21
CA ARG A 144 13.91 5.61 -1.72
C ARG A 144 12.43 5.46 -1.42
N GLN A 145 12.00 5.82 -0.21
CA GLN A 145 10.58 5.76 0.16
C GLN A 145 9.74 6.73 -0.67
N ARG A 146 10.23 7.94 -0.94
CA ARG A 146 9.54 8.90 -1.80
C ARG A 146 9.45 8.42 -3.25
N VAL A 147 10.46 7.71 -3.78
CA VAL A 147 10.35 7.02 -5.08
C VAL A 147 9.28 5.92 -5.03
N ALA A 148 9.20 5.13 -3.94
CA ALA A 148 8.17 4.12 -3.76
C ALA A 148 6.75 4.73 -3.69
N VAL A 149 6.59 5.89 -3.04
CA VAL A 149 5.32 6.65 -3.04
C VAL A 149 4.98 7.12 -4.46
N ALA A 150 5.92 7.72 -5.19
CA ALA A 150 5.71 8.17 -6.57
C ALA A 150 5.30 7.00 -7.48
N ARG A 151 5.95 5.84 -7.34
CA ARG A 151 5.57 4.61 -8.05
C ARG A 151 4.16 4.14 -7.70
N ALA A 152 3.80 4.17 -6.42
CA ALA A 152 2.49 3.72 -5.95
C ALA A 152 1.34 4.56 -6.54
N VAL A 153 1.56 5.85 -6.79
CA VAL A 153 0.55 6.75 -7.36
C VAL A 153 0.60 6.87 -8.88
N ALA A 154 1.48 6.13 -9.56
CA ALA A 154 1.73 6.28 -10.99
C ALA A 154 0.48 6.07 -11.86
N ASN A 155 -0.35 5.09 -11.57
CA ASN A 155 -1.62 4.84 -12.28
C ASN A 155 -2.81 5.61 -11.68
N SER A 156 -2.57 6.61 -10.81
CA SER A 156 -3.60 7.41 -10.14
C SER A 156 -4.64 6.54 -9.39
N PRO A 157 -4.21 5.58 -8.55
CA PRO A 157 -5.11 4.69 -7.83
C PRO A 157 -6.00 5.46 -6.86
N GLY A 158 -7.22 4.95 -6.64
CA GLY A 158 -8.15 5.48 -5.63
C GLY A 158 -7.77 5.10 -4.20
N VAL A 159 -7.03 3.98 -4.03
CA VAL A 159 -6.65 3.46 -2.71
C VAL A 159 -5.15 3.24 -2.62
N LEU A 160 -4.55 3.71 -1.53
CA LEU A 160 -3.15 3.50 -1.18
C LEU A 160 -3.06 2.58 0.04
N LEU A 161 -2.26 1.53 -0.09
CA LEU A 161 -1.99 0.53 0.93
C LEU A 161 -0.54 0.66 1.36
N ALA A 162 -0.29 1.01 2.62
CA ALA A 162 1.04 1.23 3.15
C ALA A 162 1.33 0.24 4.30
N ASP A 163 2.38 -0.58 4.16
CA ASP A 163 2.85 -1.52 5.17
C ASP A 163 4.12 -0.97 5.83
N GLU A 164 4.00 -0.54 7.09
CA GLU A 164 5.08 0.06 7.90
C GLU A 164 5.91 1.10 7.12
N PRO A 165 5.28 2.09 6.46
CA PRO A 165 5.91 2.90 5.42
C PRO A 165 7.05 3.80 5.90
N THR A 166 7.26 3.90 7.21
CA THR A 166 8.29 4.74 7.82
C THR A 166 9.23 3.99 8.76
N GLY A 167 9.10 2.66 8.83
CA GLY A 167 9.83 1.83 9.81
C GLY A 167 11.35 1.83 9.66
N GLU A 168 11.89 2.21 8.50
CA GLU A 168 13.33 2.30 8.21
C GLU A 168 13.81 3.76 8.05
N LEU A 169 13.01 4.75 8.46
CA LEU A 169 13.30 6.17 8.23
C LEU A 169 13.71 6.91 9.50
N HIS A 170 14.62 7.87 9.35
CA HIS A 170 14.89 8.87 10.38
C HIS A 170 13.72 9.86 10.50
N SER A 171 13.64 10.57 11.63
CA SER A 171 12.54 11.47 11.99
C SER A 171 12.12 12.45 10.90
N ASP A 172 13.10 13.13 10.27
CA ASP A 172 12.84 14.15 9.25
C ASP A 172 12.25 13.58 7.96
N ASP A 173 12.76 12.41 7.52
CA ASP A 173 12.24 11.71 6.35
C ASP A 173 10.87 11.09 6.64
N LYS A 174 10.64 10.61 7.88
CA LYS A 174 9.34 10.13 8.35
C LYS A 174 8.28 11.23 8.24
N ALA A 175 8.57 12.42 8.78
CA ALA A 175 7.63 13.55 8.70
C ALA A 175 7.25 13.89 7.24
N ARG A 176 8.24 13.95 6.35
CA ARG A 176 8.01 14.23 4.91
C ARG A 176 7.13 13.17 4.23
N VAL A 177 7.32 11.88 4.55
CA VAL A 177 6.48 10.80 4.01
C VAL A 177 5.06 10.88 4.54
N LEU A 178 4.88 11.21 5.83
CA LEU A 178 3.56 11.42 6.42
C LEU A 178 2.84 12.62 5.81
N ASP A 179 3.55 13.70 5.50
CA ASP A 179 2.98 14.87 4.80
C ASP A 179 2.53 14.51 3.37
N LEU A 180 3.27 13.64 2.67
CA LEU A 180 2.82 13.11 1.37
C LEU A 180 1.51 12.31 1.50
N PHE A 181 1.37 11.47 2.54
CA PHE A 181 0.10 10.74 2.75
C PHE A 181 -1.06 11.68 3.06
N ARG A 182 -0.84 12.73 3.89
CA ARG A 182 -1.86 13.75 4.14
C ARG A 182 -2.28 14.46 2.85
N ALA A 183 -1.31 14.87 2.03
CA ALA A 183 -1.59 15.52 0.76
C ALA A 183 -2.37 14.61 -0.21
N LEU A 184 -1.98 13.34 -0.33
CA LEU A 184 -2.66 12.36 -1.17
C LEU A 184 -4.08 12.06 -0.69
N ASN A 185 -4.30 12.03 0.63
CA ASN A 185 -5.64 11.87 1.19
C ASN A 185 -6.50 13.14 1.01
N ALA A 186 -5.94 14.32 1.22
CA ALA A 186 -6.63 15.59 0.96
C ALA A 186 -7.04 15.75 -0.51
N ASP A 187 -6.32 15.09 -1.43
CA ASP A 187 -6.63 14.98 -2.87
C ASP A 187 -7.74 13.93 -3.17
N GLY A 188 -8.36 13.38 -2.13
CA GLY A 188 -9.51 12.47 -2.21
C GLY A 188 -9.17 10.97 -2.24
N ARG A 189 -7.90 10.58 -2.13
CA ARG A 189 -7.53 9.15 -2.10
C ARG A 189 -7.79 8.54 -0.73
N THR A 190 -8.24 7.30 -0.73
CA THR A 190 -8.28 6.47 0.48
C THR A 190 -6.88 6.00 0.82
N VAL A 191 -6.46 6.17 2.08
CA VAL A 191 -5.12 5.76 2.54
C VAL A 191 -5.25 4.80 3.71
N ILE A 192 -4.72 3.59 3.58
CA ILE A 192 -4.73 2.57 4.62
C ILE A 192 -3.29 2.29 5.03
N ILE A 193 -2.96 2.59 6.28
CA ILE A 193 -1.60 2.46 6.81
C ILE A 193 -1.60 1.37 7.87
N VAL A 194 -0.88 0.30 7.62
CA VAL A 194 -0.56 -0.72 8.64
C VAL A 194 0.68 -0.26 9.38
N THR A 195 0.60 -0.14 10.70
CA THR A 195 1.74 0.29 11.51
C THR A 195 1.61 -0.12 12.98
N HIS A 196 2.74 -0.24 13.66
CA HIS A 196 2.83 -0.32 15.13
C HIS A 196 3.31 1.00 15.75
N ASP A 197 3.66 1.99 14.93
CA ASP A 197 4.15 3.30 15.37
C ASP A 197 2.97 4.23 15.68
N PRO A 198 2.84 4.70 16.96
CA PRO A 198 1.74 5.55 17.37
C PRO A 198 1.74 6.94 16.69
N GLU A 199 2.91 7.46 16.30
CA GLU A 199 2.99 8.75 15.59
C GLU A 199 2.45 8.60 14.15
N VAL A 200 2.75 7.47 13.50
CA VAL A 200 2.20 7.15 12.18
C VAL A 200 0.69 6.94 12.27
N ALA A 201 0.24 6.20 13.29
CA ALA A 201 -1.19 5.98 13.51
C ALA A 201 -1.95 7.29 13.82
N ALA A 202 -1.28 8.28 14.40
CA ALA A 202 -1.89 9.57 14.76
C ALA A 202 -2.24 10.47 13.55
N VAL A 203 -1.69 10.20 12.35
CA VAL A 203 -2.05 10.97 11.14
C VAL A 203 -3.38 10.54 10.54
N ALA A 204 -3.84 9.33 10.85
CA ALA A 204 -5.11 8.81 10.35
C ALA A 204 -6.30 9.37 11.13
N SER A 205 -7.42 9.60 10.42
CA SER A 205 -8.68 10.04 11.00
C SER A 205 -9.40 8.93 11.80
N ARG A 206 -9.10 7.67 11.47
CA ARG A 206 -9.69 6.49 12.11
C ARG A 206 -8.62 5.43 12.39
N ARG A 207 -8.78 4.72 13.51
CA ARG A 207 -7.92 3.59 13.86
C ARG A 207 -8.75 2.31 13.94
N VAL A 208 -8.18 1.24 13.39
CA VAL A 208 -8.70 -0.13 13.47
C VAL A 208 -7.63 -0.96 14.17
N GLU A 209 -7.97 -1.60 15.26
CA GLU A 209 -7.03 -2.47 15.98
C GLU A 209 -7.20 -3.92 15.50
N ILE A 210 -6.07 -4.58 15.18
CA ILE A 210 -6.05 -6.03 14.97
C ILE A 210 -5.35 -6.68 16.17
N ARG A 211 -6.06 -7.57 16.84
CA ARG A 211 -5.52 -8.35 17.95
C ARG A 211 -5.93 -9.81 17.81
N ASP A 212 -4.92 -10.69 17.81
CA ASP A 212 -5.10 -12.14 17.68
C ASP A 212 -6.00 -12.54 16.50
N GLY A 213 -5.87 -11.87 15.35
CA GLY A 213 -6.65 -12.12 14.14
C GLY A 213 -8.04 -11.47 14.10
N SER A 214 -8.50 -10.82 15.18
CA SER A 214 -9.78 -10.10 15.21
C SER A 214 -9.61 -8.60 14.97
N LEU A 215 -10.55 -7.99 14.25
CA LEU A 215 -10.65 -6.54 14.09
C LEU A 215 -11.52 -5.92 15.18
N ARG A 216 -11.08 -4.76 15.70
CA ARG A 216 -11.82 -3.93 16.65
C ARG A 216 -11.67 -2.46 16.23
N GLY A 217 -12.74 -1.72 16.12
CA GLY A 217 -12.70 -0.31 15.77
C GLY A 217 -14.06 0.22 15.37
#